data_4bc6182483e64a3b024b49dcf221ce9b
#
_entry.id   4bc6182483e64a3b024b49dcf221ce9b
#
_cell.length_a   1.000
_cell.length_b   1.000
_cell.length_c   1.000
_cell.angle_alpha   90.00
_cell.angle_beta   90.00
_cell.angle_gamma   90.00
#
_symmetry.space_group_name_H-M   'P 1'
#
loop_
_entity.id
_entity.type
_entity.pdbx_description
1 polymer ?
#
loop_
_entity_poly.entity_id
_entity_poly.type
_entity_poly.pdbx_seq_one_letter_code
_entity_poly.pdbx_strand_id
1 'polypeptide(L)'
;MTEKKLTINELRAGTKSSRAFRIGVVAVIAAVAAAGVWYFGFADKVKAPTYRTVEITRGPLEVTVVANGTVNPVRTVSIGSELSGIVRKVNVDVNSVVKAGDVLIELDDSNLKANVNQAKASLASAKASLAEAQATLVEAEAKMRRYEELNKSSGGRLPSRTELDVQRATVLKSKAGVQSALAAIDDAQATLDTRLTDLSKSQIKSPVDGVVLTRSVEPGYAVAASLQAVELLTVA
;
A
#
# COMPACT_ATOMS: atom_id res chain seq x y z
N MET A 1 53.43 61.98 58.18
CA MET A 1 53.92 63.31 58.55
C MET A 1 52.89 64.30 58.07
N THR A 2 52.19 65.08 58.82
CA THR A 2 52.35 65.63 60.13
C THR A 2 50.98 65.97 60.74
N GLU A 3 50.75 65.54 61.95
CA GLU A 3 49.61 66.01 62.77
C GLU A 3 49.68 67.50 63.01
N LYS A 4 48.53 68.18 62.98
CA LYS A 4 48.37 69.45 63.60
C LYS A 4 47.16 69.44 64.54
N LYS A 5 47.48 69.13 65.79
CA LYS A 5 46.61 69.38 66.95
C LYS A 5 46.32 70.86 67.05
N LEU A 6 45.09 71.26 67.03
CA LEU A 6 44.64 72.59 67.42
C LEU A 6 43.94 72.50 68.74
N THR A 7 44.57 73.20 69.66
CA THR A 7 44.28 73.29 71.12
C THR A 7 43.00 74.05 71.38
N ILE A 8 42.29 73.57 72.39
CA ILE A 8 41.05 74.07 72.99
C ILE A 8 41.30 75.31 73.80
N ASN A 9 41.56 76.47 73.24
CA ASN A 9 41.69 77.63 74.11
C ASN A 9 41.27 78.99 73.51
N GLU A 10 40.44 79.06 72.48
CA GLU A 10 40.01 80.35 71.96
C GLU A 10 38.49 80.57 71.88
N LEU A 11 37.71 79.97 72.77
CA LEU A 11 36.27 80.25 72.79
C LEU A 11 35.80 80.66 74.21
N ARG A 12 36.42 81.70 74.70
CA ARG A 12 35.83 82.32 75.87
C ARG A 12 35.88 83.83 75.75
N ALA A 13 35.03 84.41 74.96
CA ALA A 13 34.71 85.83 74.95
C ALA A 13 33.24 86.07 74.77
N GLY A 14 32.59 86.45 75.80
CA GLY A 14 31.46 87.37 75.93
C GLY A 14 30.24 87.21 75.12
N THR A 15 29.24 86.55 75.67
CA THR A 15 27.85 86.69 75.15
C THR A 15 27.06 87.61 76.05
N LYS A 16 26.70 88.80 75.54
CA LYS A 16 25.54 89.53 76.01
C LYS A 16 24.29 88.83 75.44
N SER A 17 23.51 88.21 76.34
CA SER A 17 22.21 87.59 75.99
C SER A 17 21.19 88.62 75.56
N SER A 18 20.99 88.82 74.26
CA SER A 18 19.87 89.58 73.74
C SER A 18 18.63 88.72 73.71
N ARG A 19 17.48 89.26 74.05
CA ARG A 19 16.15 88.56 73.95
C ARG A 19 15.88 87.99 72.58
N ALA A 20 16.49 88.55 71.55
CA ALA A 20 16.42 88.06 70.17
C ALA A 20 17.03 86.67 69.99
N PHE A 21 18.14 86.32 70.71
CA PHE A 21 18.75 84.97 70.59
C PHE A 21 17.86 83.88 71.22
N ARG A 22 17.17 84.21 72.31
CA ARG A 22 16.23 83.27 72.93
C ARG A 22 15.01 83.01 72.03
N ILE A 23 14.48 84.02 71.33
CA ILE A 23 13.39 83.91 70.40
C ILE A 23 13.82 83.07 69.17
N GLY A 24 15.05 83.24 68.67
CA GLY A 24 15.60 82.46 67.57
C GLY A 24 15.71 80.99 67.90
N VAL A 25 16.21 80.67 69.13
CA VAL A 25 16.29 79.24 69.54
C VAL A 25 14.90 78.60 69.69
N VAL A 26 13.93 79.32 70.24
CA VAL A 26 12.56 78.82 70.36
C VAL A 26 11.91 78.59 68.93
N ALA A 27 12.17 79.52 68.02
CA ALA A 27 11.68 79.35 66.62
C ALA A 27 12.31 78.17 65.94
N VAL A 28 13.59 77.87 66.11
CA VAL A 28 14.24 76.71 65.57
C VAL A 28 13.70 75.40 66.16
N ILE A 29 13.48 75.40 67.49
CA ILE A 29 12.88 74.23 68.16
C ILE A 29 11.46 74.01 67.69
N ALA A 30 10.65 75.09 67.52
CA ALA A 30 9.34 74.98 66.99
C ALA A 30 9.29 74.48 65.51
N ALA A 31 10.27 74.94 64.70
CA ALA A 31 10.41 74.48 63.33
C ALA A 31 10.83 73.01 63.24
N VAL A 32 11.75 72.59 64.13
CA VAL A 32 12.14 71.16 64.18
C VAL A 32 11.01 70.28 64.70
N ALA A 33 10.21 70.76 65.66
CA ALA A 33 9.04 70.06 66.16
C ALA A 33 7.94 69.95 65.08
N ALA A 34 7.68 71.03 64.34
CA ALA A 34 6.73 71.05 63.25
C ALA A 34 7.14 70.12 62.08
N ALA A 35 8.46 70.13 61.75
CA ALA A 35 9.01 69.21 60.75
C ALA A 35 8.91 67.74 61.20
N GLY A 36 9.17 67.50 62.51
CA GLY A 36 8.98 66.16 63.08
C GLY A 36 7.58 65.67 63.06
N VAL A 37 6.60 66.52 63.41
CA VAL A 37 5.18 66.19 63.35
C VAL A 37 4.71 65.97 61.89
N TRP A 38 5.25 66.81 60.97
CA TRP A 38 4.95 66.65 59.56
C TRP A 38 5.55 65.35 58.98
N TYR A 39 6.81 65.05 59.34
CA TYR A 39 7.45 63.81 58.86
C TYR A 39 6.82 62.55 59.46
N PHE A 40 6.49 62.54 60.75
CA PHE A 40 5.83 61.40 61.38
C PHE A 40 4.31 61.29 61.05
N GLY A 41 3.66 62.45 60.82
CA GLY A 41 2.22 62.53 60.56
C GLY A 41 1.87 62.18 59.13
N PHE A 42 2.78 62.45 58.15
CA PHE A 42 2.66 62.15 56.75
C PHE A 42 3.47 60.95 56.31
N ALA A 43 4.15 60.25 57.21
CA ALA A 43 4.74 58.97 56.86
C ALA A 43 3.62 58.01 56.42
N ASP A 44 3.58 57.77 55.17
CA ASP A 44 2.61 56.89 54.58
C ASP A 44 2.48 55.60 55.42
N LYS A 45 1.28 55.41 55.99
CA LYS A 45 0.95 54.12 56.62
C LYS A 45 0.93 53.12 55.49
N VAL A 46 1.99 52.27 55.42
CA VAL A 46 2.04 51.13 54.52
C VAL A 46 0.74 50.38 54.70
N LYS A 47 -0.13 50.51 53.74
CA LYS A 47 -1.39 49.75 53.73
C LYS A 47 -1.02 48.24 53.69
N ALA A 48 -1.38 47.55 54.75
CA ALA A 48 -1.19 46.12 54.83
C ALA A 48 -1.84 45.44 53.57
N PRO A 49 -1.14 44.52 52.91
CA PRO A 49 -1.70 43.87 51.74
C PRO A 49 -3.02 43.17 52.11
N THR A 50 -4.09 43.52 51.39
CA THR A 50 -5.39 42.89 51.58
C THR A 50 -5.38 41.56 50.79
N TYR A 51 -5.30 40.47 51.51
CA TYR A 51 -5.41 39.15 50.92
C TYR A 51 -6.88 38.84 50.63
N ARG A 52 -7.14 38.48 49.41
CA ARG A 52 -8.44 37.91 49.03
C ARG A 52 -8.39 36.41 49.34
N THR A 53 -9.01 36.02 50.40
CA THR A 53 -9.16 34.59 50.73
C THR A 53 -10.31 34.01 49.98
N VAL A 54 -10.09 32.87 49.37
CA VAL A 54 -11.12 32.04 48.72
C VAL A 54 -11.27 30.80 49.59
N GLU A 55 -12.50 30.46 49.86
CA GLU A 55 -12.83 29.24 50.60
C GLU A 55 -12.41 28.02 49.81
N ILE A 56 -11.68 27.10 50.41
CA ILE A 56 -11.25 25.86 49.79
C ILE A 56 -12.43 24.89 49.78
N THR A 57 -13.00 24.69 48.62
CA THR A 57 -14.05 23.68 48.41
C THR A 57 -13.45 22.38 47.88
N ARG A 58 -13.86 21.26 48.47
CA ARG A 58 -13.54 19.94 47.93
C ARG A 58 -14.56 19.59 46.85
N GLY A 59 -14.10 19.35 45.62
CA GLY A 59 -14.92 18.91 44.52
C GLY A 59 -14.25 17.74 43.77
N PRO A 60 -15.00 17.01 42.93
CA PRO A 60 -14.40 16.02 42.05
C PRO A 60 -13.46 16.71 41.05
N LEU A 61 -12.24 16.22 40.93
CA LEU A 61 -11.30 16.62 39.89
C LEU A 61 -11.48 15.69 38.71
N GLU A 62 -12.01 16.19 37.62
CA GLU A 62 -12.11 15.46 36.35
C GLU A 62 -10.83 15.68 35.54
N VAL A 63 -10.04 14.61 35.41
CA VAL A 63 -8.82 14.65 34.61
C VAL A 63 -9.12 13.99 33.26
N THR A 64 -9.20 14.77 32.22
CA THR A 64 -9.39 14.25 30.85
C THR A 64 -8.04 14.08 30.19
N VAL A 65 -7.73 12.85 29.79
CA VAL A 65 -6.53 12.51 29.00
C VAL A 65 -6.98 12.31 27.56
N VAL A 66 -6.46 13.12 26.65
CA VAL A 66 -6.68 12.97 25.20
C VAL A 66 -5.51 12.15 24.65
N ALA A 67 -5.83 11.01 24.05
CA ALA A 67 -4.87 10.18 23.32
C ALA A 67 -5.28 10.09 21.85
N ASN A 68 -4.33 10.28 20.95
CA ASN A 68 -4.53 10.10 19.52
C ASN A 68 -4.02 8.71 19.14
N GLY A 69 -4.77 8.00 18.29
CA GLY A 69 -4.40 6.69 17.77
C GLY A 69 -4.83 6.57 16.31
N THR A 70 -4.17 5.71 15.57
CA THR A 70 -4.55 5.31 14.21
C THR A 70 -5.22 3.94 14.27
N VAL A 71 -6.35 3.81 13.59
CA VAL A 71 -7.02 2.52 13.41
C VAL A 71 -6.43 1.85 12.19
N ASN A 72 -5.81 0.70 12.38
CA ASN A 72 -5.28 -0.12 11.30
C ASN A 72 -6.10 -1.40 11.18
N PRO A 73 -6.32 -1.91 9.97
CA PRO A 73 -6.98 -3.20 9.78
C PRO A 73 -6.12 -4.35 10.32
N VAL A 74 -6.78 -5.40 10.79
CA VAL A 74 -6.11 -6.60 11.35
C VAL A 74 -5.41 -7.41 10.27
N ARG A 75 -5.95 -7.39 9.05
CA ARG A 75 -5.40 -8.10 7.89
C ARG A 75 -5.48 -7.21 6.66
N THR A 76 -4.40 -7.20 5.90
CA THR A 76 -4.32 -6.54 4.59
C THR A 76 -3.78 -7.53 3.58
N VAL A 77 -4.33 -7.49 2.37
CA VAL A 77 -3.87 -8.28 1.23
C VAL A 77 -3.40 -7.34 0.15
N SER A 78 -2.11 -7.41 -0.18
CA SER A 78 -1.51 -6.67 -1.28
C SER A 78 -1.77 -7.41 -2.60
N ILE A 79 -2.34 -6.73 -3.56
CA ILE A 79 -2.68 -7.26 -4.88
C ILE A 79 -1.71 -6.69 -5.89
N GLY A 80 -0.98 -7.57 -6.56
CA GLY A 80 -0.03 -7.26 -7.62
C GLY A 80 -0.42 -7.91 -8.95
N SER A 81 0.40 -7.71 -9.98
CA SER A 81 0.26 -8.37 -11.29
C SER A 81 1.27 -9.49 -11.45
N GLU A 82 0.81 -10.64 -11.96
CA GLU A 82 1.69 -11.73 -12.40
C GLU A 82 2.21 -11.53 -13.83
N LEU A 83 1.57 -10.64 -14.61
CA LEU A 83 1.95 -10.33 -15.99
C LEU A 83 2.46 -8.90 -16.10
N SER A 84 3.43 -8.71 -17.00
CA SER A 84 3.84 -7.38 -17.44
C SER A 84 2.89 -6.87 -18.52
N GLY A 85 2.49 -5.61 -18.43
CA GLY A 85 1.59 -5.00 -19.39
C GLY A 85 1.24 -3.56 -19.03
N ILE A 86 0.42 -2.93 -19.86
CA ILE A 86 -0.11 -1.59 -19.61
C ILE A 86 -1.50 -1.74 -19.00
N VAL A 87 -1.80 -1.00 -17.95
CA VAL A 87 -3.13 -0.95 -17.35
C VAL A 87 -4.08 -0.25 -18.31
N ARG A 88 -5.10 -0.97 -18.77
CA ARG A 88 -6.14 -0.45 -19.65
C ARG A 88 -7.22 0.28 -18.87
N LYS A 89 -7.65 -0.32 -17.77
CA LYS A 89 -8.75 0.18 -16.94
C LYS A 89 -8.57 -0.24 -15.49
N VAL A 90 -8.95 0.65 -14.58
CA VAL A 90 -9.09 0.37 -13.14
C VAL A 90 -10.58 0.50 -12.81
N ASN A 91 -11.18 -0.55 -12.25
CA ASN A 91 -12.63 -0.62 -12.00
C ASN A 91 -13.01 -0.24 -10.58
N VAL A 92 -12.03 -0.01 -9.69
CA VAL A 92 -12.23 0.29 -8.27
C VAL A 92 -11.43 1.51 -7.86
N ASP A 93 -11.88 2.17 -6.80
CA ASP A 93 -11.19 3.30 -6.18
C ASP A 93 -11.01 3.05 -4.69
N VAL A 94 -10.26 3.93 -4.03
CA VAL A 94 -10.09 3.90 -2.57
C VAL A 94 -11.46 3.96 -1.89
N ASN A 95 -11.65 3.19 -0.83
CA ASN A 95 -12.92 2.95 -0.13
C ASN A 95 -14.01 2.18 -0.91
N SER A 96 -13.70 1.63 -2.08
CA SER A 96 -14.63 0.73 -2.78
C SER A 96 -14.73 -0.61 -2.06
N VAL A 97 -15.97 -1.09 -1.88
CA VAL A 97 -16.23 -2.45 -1.37
C VAL A 97 -16.09 -3.43 -2.52
N VAL A 98 -15.31 -4.47 -2.33
CA VAL A 98 -15.02 -5.51 -3.34
C VAL A 98 -15.30 -6.89 -2.78
N LYS A 99 -15.70 -7.82 -3.65
CA LYS A 99 -15.91 -9.23 -3.33
C LYS A 99 -14.81 -10.08 -3.99
N ALA A 100 -14.58 -11.24 -3.40
CA ALA A 100 -13.71 -12.24 -4.00
C ALA A 100 -14.18 -12.60 -5.41
N GLY A 101 -13.27 -12.48 -6.39
CA GLY A 101 -13.55 -12.69 -7.82
C GLY A 101 -13.88 -11.43 -8.61
N ASP A 102 -14.15 -10.28 -7.99
CA ASP A 102 -14.38 -9.03 -8.68
C ASP A 102 -13.13 -8.57 -9.45
N VAL A 103 -13.31 -8.09 -10.69
CA VAL A 103 -12.21 -7.58 -11.51
C VAL A 103 -11.87 -6.16 -11.08
N LEU A 104 -10.68 -6.00 -10.52
CA LEU A 104 -10.18 -4.73 -9.99
C LEU A 104 -9.45 -3.92 -11.07
N ILE A 105 -8.59 -4.60 -11.84
CA ILE A 105 -7.74 -3.98 -12.86
C ILE A 105 -7.79 -4.85 -14.12
N GLU A 106 -7.83 -4.21 -15.27
CA GLU A 106 -7.73 -4.82 -16.58
C GLU A 106 -6.44 -4.36 -17.27
N LEU A 107 -5.57 -5.29 -17.61
CA LEU A 107 -4.40 -5.04 -18.44
C LEU A 107 -4.78 -5.02 -19.92
N ASP A 108 -3.93 -4.44 -20.76
CA ASP A 108 -4.08 -4.55 -22.22
C ASP A 108 -3.89 -6.01 -22.67
N ASP A 109 -4.97 -6.62 -23.10
CA ASP A 109 -5.06 -8.02 -23.47
C ASP A 109 -4.97 -8.26 -24.98
N SER A 110 -4.70 -7.22 -25.78
CA SER A 110 -4.70 -7.27 -27.25
C SER A 110 -3.76 -8.36 -27.78
N ASN A 111 -2.52 -8.40 -27.30
CA ASN A 111 -1.53 -9.39 -27.67
C ASN A 111 -1.89 -10.79 -27.15
N LEU A 112 -2.44 -10.90 -25.93
CA LEU A 112 -2.85 -12.17 -25.35
C LEU A 112 -4.02 -12.79 -26.13
N LYS A 113 -5.00 -11.99 -26.54
CA LYS A 113 -6.09 -12.42 -27.43
C LYS A 113 -5.58 -12.89 -28.79
N ALA A 114 -4.60 -12.20 -29.39
CA ALA A 114 -3.97 -12.63 -30.61
C ALA A 114 -3.28 -13.99 -30.46
N ASN A 115 -2.54 -14.20 -29.36
CA ASN A 115 -1.90 -15.47 -29.05
C ASN A 115 -2.92 -16.61 -28.84
N VAL A 116 -4.03 -16.35 -28.16
CA VAL A 116 -5.13 -17.32 -28.01
C VAL A 116 -5.72 -17.68 -29.38
N ASN A 117 -5.95 -16.71 -30.26
CA ASN A 117 -6.47 -16.97 -31.60
C ASN A 117 -5.48 -17.77 -32.43
N GLN A 118 -4.18 -17.51 -32.33
CA GLN A 118 -3.15 -18.31 -32.98
C GLN A 118 -3.13 -19.76 -32.48
N ALA A 119 -3.23 -19.98 -31.16
CA ALA A 119 -3.28 -21.31 -30.57
C ALA A 119 -4.56 -22.07 -30.99
N LYS A 120 -5.73 -21.39 -31.09
CA LYS A 120 -6.95 -21.94 -31.60
C LYS A 120 -6.79 -22.40 -33.06
N ALA A 121 -6.14 -21.59 -33.90
CA ALA A 121 -5.88 -21.95 -35.28
C ALA A 121 -4.95 -23.17 -35.39
N SER A 122 -3.92 -23.25 -34.54
CA SER A 122 -3.01 -24.38 -34.44
C SER A 122 -3.76 -25.67 -34.05
N LEU A 123 -4.65 -25.60 -33.05
CA LEU A 123 -5.51 -26.73 -32.66
C LEU A 123 -6.44 -27.17 -33.81
N ALA A 124 -7.02 -26.21 -34.53
CA ALA A 124 -7.86 -26.53 -35.70
C ALA A 124 -7.05 -27.24 -36.79
N SER A 125 -5.82 -26.83 -37.06
CA SER A 125 -4.90 -27.50 -37.99
C SER A 125 -4.56 -28.92 -37.53
N ALA A 126 -4.26 -29.14 -36.25
CA ALA A 126 -4.00 -30.46 -35.69
C ALA A 126 -5.22 -31.40 -35.84
N LYS A 127 -6.44 -30.87 -35.61
CA LYS A 127 -7.69 -31.63 -35.84
C LYS A 127 -7.89 -31.99 -37.30
N ALA A 128 -7.53 -31.11 -38.23
CA ALA A 128 -7.59 -31.43 -39.68
C ALA A 128 -6.58 -32.52 -40.04
N SER A 129 -5.38 -32.49 -39.52
CA SER A 129 -4.36 -33.55 -39.70
C SER A 129 -4.82 -34.90 -39.13
N LEU A 130 -5.53 -34.91 -38.00
CA LEU A 130 -6.14 -36.13 -37.48
C LEU A 130 -7.20 -36.70 -38.47
N ALA A 131 -8.05 -35.84 -39.03
CA ALA A 131 -9.04 -36.27 -39.98
C ALA A 131 -8.39 -36.89 -41.22
N GLU A 132 -7.30 -36.32 -41.75
CA GLU A 132 -6.50 -36.87 -42.83
C GLU A 132 -5.88 -38.24 -42.48
N ALA A 133 -5.25 -38.36 -41.29
CA ALA A 133 -4.69 -39.62 -40.82
C ALA A 133 -5.78 -40.70 -40.63
N GLN A 134 -6.96 -40.34 -40.15
CA GLN A 134 -8.10 -41.24 -40.03
C GLN A 134 -8.60 -41.70 -41.41
N ALA A 135 -8.70 -40.80 -42.40
CA ALA A 135 -9.06 -41.17 -43.76
C ALA A 135 -8.05 -42.14 -44.38
N THR A 136 -6.76 -41.90 -44.20
CA THR A 136 -5.68 -42.78 -44.62
C THR A 136 -5.77 -44.16 -43.94
N LEU A 137 -6.11 -44.24 -42.67
CA LEU A 137 -6.32 -45.50 -41.97
C LEU A 137 -7.52 -46.25 -42.53
N VAL A 138 -8.65 -45.56 -42.74
CA VAL A 138 -9.87 -46.18 -43.34
C VAL A 138 -9.56 -46.73 -44.71
N GLU A 139 -8.81 -46.04 -45.57
CA GLU A 139 -8.38 -46.51 -46.87
C GLU A 139 -7.51 -47.79 -46.73
N ALA A 140 -6.50 -47.75 -45.85
CA ALA A 140 -5.60 -48.90 -45.64
C ALA A 140 -6.36 -50.14 -45.11
N GLU A 141 -7.29 -49.94 -44.18
CA GLU A 141 -8.15 -51.01 -43.66
C GLU A 141 -9.11 -51.57 -44.71
N ALA A 142 -9.72 -50.71 -45.56
CA ALA A 142 -10.58 -51.12 -46.63
C ALA A 142 -9.81 -51.95 -47.66
N LYS A 143 -8.56 -51.56 -47.98
CA LYS A 143 -7.71 -52.38 -48.89
C LYS A 143 -7.31 -53.69 -48.23
N MET A 144 -7.03 -53.71 -46.93
CA MET A 144 -6.72 -54.95 -46.20
C MET A 144 -7.94 -55.92 -46.24
N ARG A 145 -9.18 -55.44 -45.97
CA ARG A 145 -10.40 -56.24 -46.05
C ARG A 145 -10.55 -56.83 -47.42
N ARG A 146 -10.36 -56.07 -48.50
CA ARG A 146 -10.42 -56.59 -49.88
C ARG A 146 -9.38 -57.67 -50.11
N TYR A 147 -8.18 -57.59 -49.65
CA TYR A 147 -7.11 -58.55 -49.72
C TYR A 147 -7.48 -59.86 -48.99
N GLU A 148 -8.06 -59.75 -47.79
CA GLU A 148 -8.51 -60.88 -46.97
C GLU A 148 -9.66 -61.62 -47.65
N GLU A 149 -10.63 -60.92 -48.29
CA GLU A 149 -11.72 -61.48 -49.04
C GLU A 149 -11.21 -62.26 -50.31
N LEU A 150 -10.26 -61.64 -51.04
CA LEU A 150 -9.61 -62.24 -52.16
C LEU A 150 -8.82 -63.50 -51.77
N ASN A 151 -8.13 -63.47 -50.66
CA ASN A 151 -7.38 -64.63 -50.15
C ASN A 151 -8.33 -65.78 -49.78
N LYS A 152 -9.46 -65.49 -49.19
CA LYS A 152 -10.51 -66.48 -48.89
C LYS A 152 -11.10 -67.08 -50.16
N SER A 153 -11.48 -66.27 -51.13
CA SER A 153 -12.14 -66.71 -52.39
C SER A 153 -11.19 -67.49 -53.30
N SER A 154 -9.87 -67.16 -53.27
CA SER A 154 -8.86 -67.84 -54.11
C SER A 154 -8.30 -69.13 -53.48
N GLY A 155 -8.76 -69.54 -52.32
CA GLY A 155 -8.20 -70.67 -51.56
C GLY A 155 -6.77 -70.43 -51.11
N GLY A 156 -6.41 -69.23 -50.82
CA GLY A 156 -5.05 -68.83 -50.27
C GLY A 156 -3.96 -68.64 -51.37
N ARG A 157 -4.40 -68.55 -52.64
CA ARG A 157 -3.44 -68.36 -53.75
C ARG A 157 -3.16 -66.87 -54.05
N LEU A 158 -4.11 -66.00 -53.83
CA LEU A 158 -4.06 -64.58 -54.11
C LEU A 158 -4.64 -63.80 -52.91
N PRO A 159 -4.09 -62.65 -52.52
CA PRO A 159 -2.77 -62.14 -52.88
C PRO A 159 -1.64 -63.01 -52.29
N SER A 160 -0.40 -62.73 -52.70
CA SER A 160 0.78 -63.41 -52.11
C SER A 160 0.89 -63.08 -50.62
N ARG A 161 1.58 -63.97 -49.84
CA ARG A 161 1.84 -63.71 -48.39
C ARG A 161 2.60 -62.41 -48.16
N THR A 162 3.56 -62.10 -49.01
CA THR A 162 4.31 -60.83 -48.93
C THR A 162 3.40 -59.63 -49.13
N GLU A 163 2.46 -59.64 -50.03
CA GLU A 163 1.49 -58.55 -50.28
C GLU A 163 0.58 -58.35 -49.05
N LEU A 164 0.11 -59.47 -48.47
CA LEU A 164 -0.67 -59.41 -47.22
C LEU A 164 0.13 -58.80 -46.07
N ASP A 165 1.38 -59.20 -45.88
CA ASP A 165 2.23 -58.67 -44.81
C ASP A 165 2.58 -57.20 -45.02
N VAL A 166 2.84 -56.76 -46.26
CA VAL A 166 3.02 -55.34 -46.60
C VAL A 166 1.74 -54.53 -46.28
N GLN A 167 0.58 -55.08 -46.62
CA GLN A 167 -0.69 -54.37 -46.34
C GLN A 167 -0.97 -54.30 -44.83
N ARG A 168 -0.68 -55.34 -44.05
CA ARG A 168 -0.73 -55.33 -42.59
C ARG A 168 0.17 -54.26 -42.00
N ALA A 169 1.42 -54.22 -42.49
CA ALA A 169 2.37 -53.18 -42.06
C ALA A 169 1.87 -51.79 -42.41
N THR A 170 1.21 -51.60 -43.57
CA THR A 170 0.58 -50.33 -43.97
C THR A 170 -0.52 -49.91 -43.01
N VAL A 171 -1.42 -50.85 -42.63
CA VAL A 171 -2.48 -50.58 -41.63
C VAL A 171 -1.86 -50.18 -40.27
N LEU A 172 -0.85 -50.93 -39.82
CA LEU A 172 -0.18 -50.59 -38.57
C LEU A 172 0.50 -49.21 -38.61
N LYS A 173 1.13 -48.86 -39.74
CA LYS A 173 1.73 -47.52 -39.95
C LYS A 173 0.67 -46.43 -39.93
N SER A 174 -0.48 -46.62 -40.63
CA SER A 174 -1.58 -45.65 -40.64
C SER A 174 -2.19 -45.51 -39.25
N LYS A 175 -2.33 -46.60 -38.49
CA LYS A 175 -2.79 -46.57 -37.09
C LYS A 175 -1.84 -45.81 -36.20
N ALA A 176 -0.52 -45.99 -36.33
CA ALA A 176 0.49 -45.19 -35.62
C ALA A 176 0.41 -43.71 -36.03
N GLY A 177 0.12 -43.41 -37.32
CA GLY A 177 -0.11 -42.04 -37.77
C GLY A 177 -1.30 -41.35 -37.08
N VAL A 178 -2.42 -42.08 -36.90
CA VAL A 178 -3.56 -41.56 -36.11
C VAL A 178 -3.16 -41.29 -34.67
N GLN A 179 -2.38 -42.15 -34.01
CA GLN A 179 -1.90 -41.92 -32.65
C GLN A 179 -0.97 -40.69 -32.56
N SER A 180 -0.11 -40.52 -33.56
CA SER A 180 0.73 -39.31 -33.64
C SER A 180 -0.08 -38.04 -33.81
N ALA A 181 -1.12 -38.06 -34.65
CA ALA A 181 -2.03 -36.92 -34.85
C ALA A 181 -2.85 -36.61 -33.58
N LEU A 182 -3.26 -37.63 -32.82
CA LEU A 182 -3.91 -37.43 -31.52
C LEU A 182 -2.98 -36.73 -30.51
N ALA A 183 -1.72 -37.21 -30.42
CA ALA A 183 -0.75 -36.58 -29.56
C ALA A 183 -0.47 -35.10 -29.94
N ALA A 184 -0.49 -34.79 -31.23
CA ALA A 184 -0.38 -33.40 -31.71
C ALA A 184 -1.58 -32.52 -31.33
N ILE A 185 -2.78 -33.11 -31.24
CA ILE A 185 -3.96 -32.38 -30.71
C ILE A 185 -3.80 -32.10 -29.22
N ASP A 186 -3.34 -33.07 -28.44
CA ASP A 186 -3.12 -32.91 -27.01
C ASP A 186 -2.08 -31.82 -26.74
N ASP A 187 -1.00 -31.75 -27.50
CA ASP A 187 0.01 -30.68 -27.40
C ASP A 187 -0.58 -29.31 -27.77
N ALA A 188 -1.30 -29.23 -28.88
CA ALA A 188 -1.96 -27.98 -29.29
C ALA A 188 -3.03 -27.52 -28.29
N GLN A 189 -3.75 -28.47 -27.66
CA GLN A 189 -4.74 -28.18 -26.63
C GLN A 189 -4.04 -27.64 -25.38
N ALA A 190 -2.96 -28.27 -24.89
CA ALA A 190 -2.18 -27.81 -23.75
C ALA A 190 -1.60 -26.40 -23.98
N THR A 191 -1.16 -26.13 -25.22
CA THR A 191 -0.71 -24.78 -25.60
C THR A 191 -1.87 -23.79 -25.54
N LEU A 192 -3.04 -24.12 -26.05
CA LEU A 192 -4.22 -23.25 -25.97
C LEU A 192 -4.62 -22.96 -24.51
N ASP A 193 -4.64 -23.98 -23.67
CA ASP A 193 -4.99 -23.82 -22.24
C ASP A 193 -4.00 -22.91 -21.50
N THR A 194 -2.71 -23.00 -21.83
CA THR A 194 -1.69 -22.08 -21.32
C THR A 194 -1.99 -20.63 -21.74
N ARG A 195 -2.32 -20.38 -23.02
CA ARG A 195 -2.64 -19.03 -23.52
C ARG A 195 -3.94 -18.48 -22.93
N LEU A 196 -4.94 -19.35 -22.69
CA LEU A 196 -6.17 -18.95 -22.00
C LEU A 196 -5.91 -18.58 -20.55
N THR A 197 -5.03 -19.30 -19.87
CA THR A 197 -4.59 -18.97 -18.51
C THR A 197 -3.88 -17.61 -18.47
N ASP A 198 -2.96 -17.36 -19.40
CA ASP A 198 -2.28 -16.06 -19.50
C ASP A 198 -3.30 -14.93 -19.76
N LEU A 199 -4.29 -15.17 -20.64
CA LEU A 199 -5.36 -14.21 -20.89
C LEU A 199 -6.22 -13.97 -19.63
N SER A 200 -6.51 -15.00 -18.86
CA SER A 200 -7.28 -14.86 -17.61
C SER A 200 -6.54 -14.01 -16.57
N LYS A 201 -5.22 -14.10 -16.53
CA LYS A 201 -4.34 -13.33 -15.64
C LYS A 201 -4.22 -11.84 -16.03
N SER A 202 -4.66 -11.46 -17.24
CA SER A 202 -4.75 -10.04 -17.62
C SER A 202 -5.83 -9.29 -16.84
N GLN A 203 -6.78 -10.00 -16.23
CA GLN A 203 -7.78 -9.47 -15.33
C GLN A 203 -7.35 -9.74 -13.89
N ILE A 204 -6.91 -8.72 -13.20
CA ILE A 204 -6.51 -8.80 -11.80
C ILE A 204 -7.76 -8.76 -10.94
N LYS A 205 -8.03 -9.87 -10.22
CA LYS A 205 -9.22 -10.06 -9.40
C LYS A 205 -8.89 -10.00 -7.92
N SER A 206 -9.88 -9.61 -7.11
CA SER A 206 -9.73 -9.69 -5.66
C SER A 206 -9.74 -11.14 -5.18
N PRO A 207 -8.76 -11.57 -4.36
CA PRO A 207 -8.77 -12.90 -3.75
C PRO A 207 -9.66 -12.98 -2.52
N VAL A 208 -10.10 -11.85 -1.95
CA VAL A 208 -10.85 -11.74 -0.70
C VAL A 208 -11.97 -10.71 -0.82
N ASP A 209 -12.97 -10.83 0.06
CA ASP A 209 -13.94 -9.77 0.29
C ASP A 209 -13.31 -8.69 1.18
N GLY A 210 -13.60 -7.42 0.89
CA GLY A 210 -13.04 -6.34 1.69
C GLY A 210 -13.27 -4.95 1.13
N VAL A 211 -12.46 -4.00 1.60
CA VAL A 211 -12.47 -2.61 1.17
C VAL A 211 -11.08 -2.22 0.67
N VAL A 212 -11.03 -1.52 -0.46
CA VAL A 212 -9.77 -1.02 -1.03
C VAL A 212 -9.23 0.12 -0.15
N LEU A 213 -8.04 -0.07 0.42
CA LEU A 213 -7.37 0.92 1.28
C LEU A 213 -6.51 1.89 0.47
N THR A 214 -5.70 1.33 -0.44
CA THR A 214 -4.76 2.12 -1.25
C THR A 214 -4.84 1.70 -2.71
N ARG A 215 -4.65 2.66 -3.60
CA ARG A 215 -4.53 2.47 -5.04
C ARG A 215 -3.27 3.18 -5.54
N SER A 216 -2.31 2.39 -6.01
CA SER A 216 -1.01 2.87 -6.50
C SER A 216 -0.89 2.82 -8.03
N VAL A 217 -2.02 2.62 -8.73
CA VAL A 217 -2.06 2.40 -10.18
C VAL A 217 -3.12 3.25 -10.85
N GLU A 218 -2.79 3.77 -12.04
CA GLU A 218 -3.69 4.54 -12.89
C GLU A 218 -3.81 3.91 -14.28
N PRO A 219 -4.88 4.16 -15.03
CA PRO A 219 -4.95 3.79 -16.44
C PRO A 219 -3.77 4.37 -17.23
N GLY A 220 -3.13 3.54 -18.06
CA GLY A 220 -1.89 3.89 -18.78
C GLY A 220 -0.60 3.58 -18.02
N TYR A 221 -0.67 3.15 -16.78
CA TYR A 221 0.51 2.75 -16.01
C TYR A 221 1.10 1.44 -16.56
N ALA A 222 2.42 1.40 -16.73
CA ALA A 222 3.12 0.18 -17.15
C ALA A 222 3.50 -0.65 -15.93
N VAL A 223 2.97 -1.87 -15.85
CA VAL A 223 3.28 -2.84 -14.81
C VAL A 223 4.32 -3.82 -15.33
N ALA A 224 5.40 -4.02 -14.59
CA ALA A 224 6.40 -5.03 -14.87
C ALA A 224 6.32 -6.11 -13.77
N ALA A 225 6.10 -7.36 -14.18
CA ALA A 225 6.25 -8.54 -13.30
C ALA A 225 7.74 -8.78 -13.08
N SER A 226 8.39 -7.98 -12.21
CA SER A 226 9.79 -8.11 -11.84
C SER A 226 9.92 -8.80 -10.49
N LEU A 227 11.17 -9.05 -10.06
CA LEU A 227 11.52 -9.72 -8.80
C LEU A 227 10.92 -9.07 -7.53
N GLN A 228 10.44 -7.83 -7.62
CA GLN A 228 9.62 -7.19 -6.60
C GLN A 228 8.21 -7.01 -7.17
N ALA A 229 7.26 -7.75 -6.62
CA ALA A 229 5.86 -7.56 -6.95
C ALA A 229 5.46 -6.11 -6.64
N VAL A 230 5.17 -5.34 -7.69
CA VAL A 230 4.65 -3.98 -7.52
C VAL A 230 3.26 -4.09 -6.92
N GLU A 231 3.09 -3.55 -5.73
CA GLU A 231 1.78 -3.47 -5.08
C GLU A 231 0.91 -2.46 -5.84
N LEU A 232 -0.17 -2.95 -6.43
CA LEU A 232 -1.10 -2.14 -7.21
C LEU A 232 -2.26 -1.64 -6.36
N LEU A 233 -2.77 -2.51 -5.50
CA LEU A 233 -3.91 -2.26 -4.60
C LEU A 233 -3.67 -2.98 -3.28
N THR A 234 -4.19 -2.40 -2.18
CA THR A 234 -4.30 -3.07 -0.87
C THR A 234 -5.76 -3.17 -0.49
N VAL A 235 -6.19 -4.36 -0.09
CA VAL A 235 -7.56 -4.66 0.39
C VAL A 235 -7.49 -5.12 1.83
N ALA A 236 -8.45 -4.66 2.67
CA ALA A 236 -8.61 -5.06 4.06
C ALA A 236 -10.01 -5.56 4.34
#